data_d34ab31e0d91c88a23b17793e5fdf4bc
#
_entry.id   d34ab31e0d91c88a23b17793e5fdf4bc
#
_cell.length_a   1.000
_cell.length_b   1.000
_cell.length_c   1.000
_cell.angle_alpha   90.00
_cell.angle_beta   90.00
_cell.angle_gamma   90.00
#
_symmetry.space_group_name_H-M   'P 1'
#
loop_
_entity.id
_entity.type
_entity.pdbx_description
1 polymer ?
#
loop_
_entity_poly.entity_id
_entity_poly.type
_entity_poly.pdbx_seq_one_letter_code
_entity_poly.pdbx_strand_id
1 'polypeptide(L)'
;MSDADEFEDGRLDVVVPEGLDGVRCDRALAMLTGRPRALIAAVIATGAVSVDGGALKKASTPLISGQRLVATLPDVDDGWVEPDGSVPVDVVAESVDFIVVNKAPGQVVHPGAGQRAGTLVAGLLARYPELDELRQRGLGDPSRPGVVHRLDKGTSGLLVVARSSLGYERLHEQLAERAIERIYIGLVEGHVAESRGVVDAPIGRSTRTPTMMPCGPTAGGRGRPTRSSRASTRRVRQCYV
;
A
#
# COMPACT_ATOMS: atom_id res chain seq x y z
N MET A 1 -8.58 39.48 -5.29
CA MET A 1 -7.95 38.68 -6.34
C MET A 1 -6.94 37.86 -5.59
N SER A 2 -7.25 36.58 -5.42
CA SER A 2 -6.48 35.64 -4.61
C SER A 2 -5.37 35.10 -5.53
N ASP A 3 -4.11 35.42 -5.20
CA ASP A 3 -2.98 34.68 -5.75
C ASP A 3 -3.10 33.26 -5.22
N ALA A 4 -3.62 32.37 -6.07
CA ALA A 4 -3.68 30.95 -5.79
C ALA A 4 -2.23 30.44 -5.76
N ASP A 5 -1.85 29.97 -4.60
CA ASP A 5 -0.58 29.35 -4.31
C ASP A 5 -0.33 28.20 -5.29
N GLU A 6 0.60 28.39 -6.22
CA GLU A 6 0.92 27.38 -7.22
C GLU A 6 1.82 26.30 -6.61
N PHE A 7 1.23 25.14 -6.33
CA PHE A 7 1.99 23.93 -6.17
C PHE A 7 2.14 23.31 -7.57
N GLU A 8 3.20 23.71 -8.29
CA GLU A 8 3.55 23.19 -9.61
C GLU A 8 4.90 22.47 -9.56
N ASP A 9 5.03 21.41 -10.31
CA ASP A 9 6.26 20.61 -10.48
C ASP A 9 6.94 20.19 -9.16
N GLY A 10 6.16 19.85 -8.14
CA GLY A 10 6.72 19.45 -6.84
C GLY A 10 7.27 20.59 -6.01
N ARG A 11 7.15 21.85 -6.44
CA ARG A 11 7.58 23.03 -5.71
C ARG A 11 6.40 23.82 -5.16
N LEU A 12 6.41 24.09 -3.87
CA LEU A 12 5.54 25.01 -3.18
C LEU A 12 6.34 26.26 -2.78
N ASP A 13 5.79 27.44 -3.05
CA ASP A 13 6.39 28.72 -2.63
C ASP A 13 5.24 29.66 -2.24
N VAL A 14 4.97 29.75 -0.94
CA VAL A 14 3.77 30.45 -0.42
C VAL A 14 4.11 31.30 0.78
N VAL A 15 3.32 32.34 0.99
CA VAL A 15 3.28 33.08 2.25
C VAL A 15 2.29 32.40 3.18
N VAL A 16 2.74 32.04 4.39
CA VAL A 16 1.90 31.35 5.39
C VAL A 16 0.65 32.20 5.70
N PRO A 17 -0.56 31.70 5.37
CA PRO A 17 -1.78 32.44 5.63
C PRO A 17 -2.14 32.45 7.14
N GLU A 18 -2.99 33.40 7.57
CA GLU A 18 -3.43 33.50 8.98
C GLU A 18 -4.04 32.21 9.52
N GLY A 19 -4.77 31.44 8.70
CA GLY A 19 -5.37 30.16 9.10
C GLY A 19 -4.37 29.06 9.43
N LEU A 20 -3.09 29.28 9.13
CA LEU A 20 -1.99 28.34 9.45
C LEU A 20 -1.04 28.88 10.52
N ASP A 21 -1.36 30.00 11.17
CA ASP A 21 -0.57 30.54 12.27
C ASP A 21 -0.51 29.54 13.43
N GLY A 22 0.71 29.32 13.97
CA GLY A 22 0.96 28.33 15.02
C GLY A 22 0.84 26.86 14.61
N VAL A 23 0.44 26.58 13.37
CA VAL A 23 0.31 25.20 12.87
C VAL A 23 1.71 24.63 12.60
N ARG A 24 1.92 23.37 13.01
CA ARG A 24 3.17 22.66 12.74
C ARG A 24 3.42 22.57 11.24
N CYS A 25 4.67 22.76 10.82
CA CYS A 25 5.06 22.77 9.41
C CYS A 25 4.68 21.47 8.68
N ASP A 26 4.85 20.29 9.32
CA ASP A 26 4.45 19.01 8.71
C ASP A 26 2.94 18.91 8.42
N ARG A 27 2.14 19.52 9.28
CA ARG A 27 0.68 19.56 9.12
C ARG A 27 0.27 20.61 8.08
N ALA A 28 0.86 21.79 8.15
CA ALA A 28 0.56 22.86 7.22
C ALA A 28 0.90 22.46 5.76
N LEU A 29 2.09 21.91 5.53
CA LEU A 29 2.48 21.40 4.22
C LEU A 29 1.57 20.26 3.74
N ALA A 30 1.15 19.34 4.61
CA ALA A 30 0.21 18.30 4.24
C ALA A 30 -1.15 18.88 3.82
N MET A 31 -1.62 19.95 4.47
CA MET A 31 -2.87 20.63 4.09
C MET A 31 -2.74 21.39 2.76
N LEU A 32 -1.62 22.08 2.53
CA LEU A 32 -1.38 22.86 1.31
C LEU A 32 -1.13 22.00 0.07
N THR A 33 -0.49 20.84 0.25
CA THR A 33 -0.04 20.01 -0.87
C THR A 33 -0.85 18.73 -1.08
N GLY A 34 -1.74 18.38 -0.15
CA GLY A 34 -2.47 17.10 -0.17
C GLY A 34 -1.58 15.87 0.10
N ARG A 35 -0.30 16.07 0.43
CA ARG A 35 0.67 14.98 0.58
C ARG A 35 0.64 14.34 1.98
N PRO A 36 0.95 13.04 2.12
CA PRO A 36 0.99 12.37 3.41
C PRO A 36 2.02 13.00 4.36
N ARG A 37 1.65 13.22 5.63
CA ARG A 37 2.53 13.82 6.64
C ARG A 37 3.84 13.06 6.85
N ALA A 38 3.85 11.74 6.68
CA ALA A 38 5.07 10.94 6.77
C ALA A 38 6.10 11.31 5.68
N LEU A 39 5.63 11.53 4.45
CA LEU A 39 6.46 12.02 3.35
C LEU A 39 6.99 13.41 3.65
N ILE A 40 6.13 14.34 4.06
CA ILE A 40 6.51 15.71 4.42
C ILE A 40 7.58 15.70 5.51
N ALA A 41 7.43 14.91 6.56
CA ALA A 41 8.43 14.82 7.63
C ALA A 41 9.78 14.29 7.14
N ALA A 42 9.79 13.35 6.21
CA ALA A 42 11.01 12.84 5.57
C ALA A 42 11.69 13.94 4.73
N VAL A 43 10.92 14.69 3.95
CA VAL A 43 11.42 15.80 3.12
C VAL A 43 11.99 16.95 3.98
N ILE A 44 11.33 17.30 5.07
CA ILE A 44 11.86 18.30 6.02
C ILE A 44 13.22 17.86 6.58
N ALA A 45 13.37 16.57 6.89
CA ALA A 45 14.62 16.02 7.41
C ALA A 45 15.80 16.11 6.42
N THR A 46 15.53 16.12 5.11
CA THR A 46 16.56 16.34 4.06
C THR A 46 16.98 17.79 3.90
N GLY A 47 16.25 18.76 4.51
CA GLY A 47 16.49 20.19 4.35
C GLY A 47 15.87 20.81 3.08
N ALA A 48 15.02 20.08 2.37
CA ALA A 48 14.32 20.55 1.17
C ALA A 48 13.11 21.48 1.48
N VAL A 49 12.95 21.88 2.74
CA VAL A 49 11.95 22.85 3.19
C VAL A 49 12.66 24.01 3.85
N SER A 50 12.30 25.24 3.48
CA SER A 50 12.82 26.46 4.10
C SER A 50 11.71 27.40 4.52
N VAL A 51 11.95 28.16 5.58
CA VAL A 51 11.09 29.22 6.08
C VAL A 51 11.95 30.52 6.13
N ASP A 52 11.51 31.57 5.46
CA ASP A 52 12.24 32.84 5.32
C ASP A 52 13.69 32.63 4.85
N GLY A 53 13.90 31.66 3.94
CA GLY A 53 15.21 31.29 3.41
C GLY A 53 16.07 30.42 4.32
N GLY A 54 15.65 30.16 5.55
CA GLY A 54 16.34 29.27 6.48
C GLY A 54 15.85 27.82 6.34
N ALA A 55 16.78 26.86 6.14
CA ALA A 55 16.41 25.43 6.02
C ALA A 55 15.77 24.90 7.31
N LEU A 56 14.59 24.32 7.19
CA LEU A 56 13.85 23.73 8.31
C LEU A 56 14.28 22.28 8.51
N LYS A 57 14.69 21.92 9.72
CA LYS A 57 15.13 20.55 10.05
C LYS A 57 14.16 19.78 10.94
N LYS A 58 13.18 20.48 11.55
CA LYS A 58 12.27 19.89 12.51
C LYS A 58 10.81 20.00 12.05
N ALA A 59 10.22 18.89 11.71
CA ALA A 59 8.85 18.79 11.19
C ALA A 59 7.78 19.40 12.12
N SER A 60 8.02 19.39 13.42
CA SER A 60 7.11 19.94 14.43
C SER A 60 7.23 21.44 14.67
N THR A 61 8.09 22.17 13.95
CA THR A 61 8.23 23.61 14.08
C THR A 61 6.91 24.30 13.72
N PRO A 62 6.36 25.16 14.60
CA PRO A 62 5.18 25.95 14.27
C PRO A 62 5.54 27.02 13.25
N LEU A 63 4.66 27.26 12.29
CA LEU A 63 4.76 28.35 11.33
C LEU A 63 4.12 29.62 11.91
N ILE A 64 4.58 30.77 11.43
CA ILE A 64 4.01 32.07 11.79
C ILE A 64 3.39 32.68 10.52
N SER A 65 2.21 33.24 10.64
CA SER A 65 1.56 33.94 9.53
C SER A 65 2.49 35.04 8.95
N GLY A 66 2.50 35.16 7.62
CA GLY A 66 3.38 36.08 6.90
C GLY A 66 4.77 35.55 6.59
N GLN A 67 5.21 34.44 7.16
CA GLN A 67 6.49 33.79 6.78
C GLN A 67 6.40 33.24 5.36
N ARG A 68 7.52 33.28 4.63
CA ARG A 68 7.64 32.63 3.31
C ARG A 68 8.05 31.18 3.49
N LEU A 69 7.17 30.25 3.10
CA LEU A 69 7.40 28.81 3.14
C LEU A 69 7.72 28.31 1.73
N VAL A 70 8.92 27.75 1.56
CA VAL A 70 9.32 27.11 0.30
C VAL A 70 9.62 25.66 0.57
N ALA A 71 9.03 24.77 -0.23
CA ALA A 71 9.25 23.33 -0.15
C ALA A 71 9.45 22.74 -1.54
N THR A 72 10.50 21.93 -1.69
CA THR A 72 10.68 21.07 -2.87
C THR A 72 10.33 19.66 -2.47
N LEU A 73 9.16 19.23 -2.91
CA LEU A 73 8.67 17.87 -2.66
C LEU A 73 9.05 16.97 -3.84
N PRO A 74 9.51 15.76 -3.59
CA PRO A 74 9.70 14.82 -4.68
C PRO A 74 8.37 14.60 -5.39
N ASP A 75 8.43 14.30 -6.67
CA ASP A 75 7.26 13.76 -7.36
C ASP A 75 6.77 12.58 -6.55
N VAL A 76 5.57 12.70 -6.03
CA VAL A 76 4.95 11.54 -5.44
C VAL A 76 4.61 10.66 -6.61
N ASP A 77 5.17 9.49 -6.61
CA ASP A 77 4.58 8.36 -7.27
C ASP A 77 3.11 8.33 -6.77
N ASP A 78 2.21 8.93 -7.52
CA ASP A 78 0.77 9.00 -7.20
C ASP A 78 0.14 7.61 -7.18
N GLY A 79 1.02 6.62 -7.27
CA GLY A 79 0.66 5.22 -7.36
C GLY A 79 0.07 4.87 -8.72
N TRP A 80 0.18 5.77 -9.72
CA TRP A 80 -0.26 5.47 -11.07
C TRP A 80 0.48 4.24 -11.60
N VAL A 81 -0.29 3.31 -12.10
CA VAL A 81 0.22 2.12 -12.79
C VAL A 81 -0.17 2.24 -14.24
N GLU A 82 0.83 2.38 -15.10
CA GLU A 82 0.61 2.42 -16.54
C GLU A 82 -0.06 1.13 -17.01
N PRO A 83 -1.22 1.20 -17.69
CA PRO A 83 -1.85 0.04 -18.27
C PRO A 83 -0.95 -0.67 -19.29
N ASP A 84 -0.80 -1.98 -19.17
CA ASP A 84 0.06 -2.77 -20.06
C ASP A 84 -0.67 -4.00 -20.60
N GLY A 85 -1.16 -3.90 -21.81
CA GLY A 85 -1.88 -4.98 -22.49
C GLY A 85 -1.00 -6.20 -22.85
N SER A 86 0.31 -6.12 -22.72
CA SER A 86 1.23 -7.25 -22.91
C SER A 86 1.28 -8.18 -21.69
N VAL A 87 0.82 -7.70 -20.53
CA VAL A 87 0.78 -8.52 -19.31
C VAL A 87 -0.40 -9.49 -19.34
N PRO A 88 -0.14 -10.80 -19.27
CA PRO A 88 -1.22 -11.79 -19.32
C PRO A 88 -2.11 -11.72 -18.08
N VAL A 89 -3.42 -11.73 -18.31
CA VAL A 89 -4.46 -11.77 -17.28
C VAL A 89 -5.37 -12.97 -17.56
N ASP A 90 -5.20 -14.03 -16.79
CA ASP A 90 -6.02 -15.24 -16.88
C ASP A 90 -7.29 -15.07 -16.02
N VAL A 91 -8.41 -14.70 -16.65
CA VAL A 91 -9.69 -14.47 -15.98
C VAL A 91 -10.47 -15.77 -15.90
N VAL A 92 -10.81 -16.18 -14.69
CA VAL A 92 -11.56 -17.38 -14.37
C VAL A 92 -13.06 -17.09 -14.27
N ALA A 93 -13.41 -15.97 -13.68
CA ALA A 93 -14.79 -15.51 -13.55
C ALA A 93 -14.83 -13.98 -13.42
N GLU A 94 -15.92 -13.38 -13.86
CA GLU A 94 -16.15 -11.95 -13.72
C GLU A 94 -17.64 -11.64 -13.51
N SER A 95 -17.87 -10.51 -12.87
CA SER A 95 -19.20 -9.92 -12.69
C SER A 95 -19.08 -8.39 -12.81
N VAL A 96 -20.18 -7.70 -12.59
CA VAL A 96 -20.17 -6.22 -12.51
C VAL A 96 -19.38 -5.70 -11.31
N ASP A 97 -19.25 -6.51 -10.24
CA ASP A 97 -18.67 -6.09 -8.97
C ASP A 97 -17.27 -6.65 -8.71
N PHE A 98 -16.88 -7.76 -9.35
CA PHE A 98 -15.59 -8.38 -9.12
C PHE A 98 -15.08 -9.18 -10.33
N ILE A 99 -13.78 -9.39 -10.32
CA ILE A 99 -13.04 -10.24 -11.27
C ILE A 99 -12.27 -11.28 -10.45
N VAL A 100 -12.30 -12.53 -10.89
CA VAL A 100 -11.44 -13.58 -10.35
C VAL A 100 -10.40 -13.93 -11.39
N VAL A 101 -9.13 -13.79 -11.01
CA VAL A 101 -8.01 -14.13 -11.88
C VAL A 101 -7.21 -15.30 -11.31
N ASN A 102 -6.68 -16.14 -12.20
CA ASN A 102 -5.72 -17.17 -11.85
C ASN A 102 -4.30 -16.62 -12.08
N LYS A 103 -3.69 -16.13 -11.01
CA LYS A 103 -2.35 -15.54 -11.07
C LYS A 103 -1.30 -16.60 -11.37
N ALA A 104 -0.49 -16.41 -12.38
CA ALA A 104 0.64 -17.29 -12.67
C ALA A 104 1.74 -17.18 -11.60
N PRO A 105 2.55 -18.25 -11.38
CA PRO A 105 3.75 -18.17 -10.57
C PRO A 105 4.76 -17.22 -11.23
N GLY A 106 5.52 -16.47 -10.45
CA GLY A 106 6.46 -15.46 -10.94
C GLY A 106 5.86 -14.09 -11.25
N GLN A 107 4.54 -13.98 -11.42
CA GLN A 107 3.86 -12.73 -11.66
C GLN A 107 3.70 -11.92 -10.37
N VAL A 108 4.11 -10.64 -10.40
CA VAL A 108 3.90 -9.70 -9.28
C VAL A 108 2.52 -9.06 -9.39
N VAL A 109 1.82 -8.93 -8.27
CA VAL A 109 0.45 -8.39 -8.27
C VAL A 109 0.44 -6.89 -8.57
N HIS A 110 1.24 -6.09 -7.87
CA HIS A 110 1.28 -4.63 -7.98
C HIS A 110 2.72 -4.12 -7.83
N PRO A 111 3.04 -2.89 -8.28
CA PRO A 111 4.36 -2.32 -8.14
C PRO A 111 4.90 -2.36 -6.71
N GLY A 112 6.20 -2.56 -6.58
CA GLY A 112 6.88 -2.60 -5.29
C GLY A 112 8.39 -2.55 -5.44
N ALA A 113 9.11 -2.69 -4.32
CA ALA A 113 10.57 -2.69 -4.33
C ALA A 113 11.11 -3.79 -5.26
N GLY A 114 11.83 -3.38 -6.30
CA GLY A 114 12.48 -4.28 -7.26
C GLY A 114 11.66 -4.64 -8.52
N GLN A 115 10.39 -4.30 -8.60
CA GLN A 115 9.60 -4.47 -9.83
C GLN A 115 8.47 -3.43 -9.90
N ARG A 116 8.58 -2.48 -10.83
CA ARG A 116 7.60 -1.40 -11.03
C ARG A 116 6.67 -1.65 -12.23
N ALA A 117 7.12 -2.36 -13.27
CA ALA A 117 6.37 -2.65 -14.48
C ALA A 117 6.07 -4.14 -14.63
N GLY A 118 5.19 -4.50 -15.58
CA GLY A 118 4.83 -5.89 -15.87
C GLY A 118 4.07 -6.56 -14.74
N THR A 119 3.28 -5.81 -13.97
CA THR A 119 2.50 -6.32 -12.85
C THR A 119 1.10 -6.73 -13.29
N LEU A 120 0.47 -7.62 -12.53
CA LEU A 120 -0.91 -8.05 -12.80
C LEU A 120 -1.87 -6.85 -12.84
N VAL A 121 -1.67 -5.84 -11.98
CA VAL A 121 -2.49 -4.62 -11.97
C VAL A 121 -2.36 -3.85 -13.28
N ALA A 122 -1.16 -3.77 -13.88
CA ALA A 122 -0.97 -3.13 -15.18
C ALA A 122 -1.79 -3.83 -16.29
N GLY A 123 -1.78 -5.16 -16.30
CA GLY A 123 -2.60 -5.95 -17.22
C GLY A 123 -4.10 -5.81 -16.96
N LEU A 124 -4.49 -5.76 -15.69
CA LEU A 124 -5.89 -5.55 -15.30
C LEU A 124 -6.39 -4.18 -15.74
N LEU A 125 -5.63 -3.11 -15.54
CA LEU A 125 -5.99 -1.75 -15.98
C LEU A 125 -6.11 -1.65 -17.51
N ALA A 126 -5.27 -2.35 -18.26
CA ALA A 126 -5.37 -2.39 -19.72
C ALA A 126 -6.63 -3.11 -20.20
N ARG A 127 -7.07 -4.15 -19.49
CA ARG A 127 -8.26 -4.94 -19.84
C ARG A 127 -9.55 -4.36 -19.27
N TYR A 128 -9.48 -3.71 -18.11
CA TYR A 128 -10.59 -3.16 -17.34
C TYR A 128 -10.28 -1.71 -16.91
N PRO A 129 -10.34 -0.75 -17.85
CA PRO A 129 -10.00 0.65 -17.56
C PRO A 129 -10.83 1.26 -16.43
N GLU A 130 -12.05 0.76 -16.21
CA GLU A 130 -12.94 1.20 -15.13
C GLU A 130 -12.38 0.98 -13.72
N LEU A 131 -11.35 0.14 -13.56
CA LEU A 131 -10.66 -0.02 -12.28
C LEU A 131 -10.00 1.28 -11.81
N ASP A 132 -9.63 2.17 -12.74
CA ASP A 132 -9.07 3.47 -12.38
C ASP A 132 -10.08 4.37 -11.65
N GLU A 133 -11.38 4.17 -11.85
CA GLU A 133 -12.40 4.91 -11.09
C GLU A 133 -12.29 4.66 -9.58
N LEU A 134 -11.87 3.45 -9.16
CA LEU A 134 -11.67 3.14 -7.74
C LEU A 134 -10.53 3.97 -7.15
N ARG A 135 -9.45 4.16 -7.90
CA ARG A 135 -8.33 5.04 -7.54
C ARG A 135 -8.79 6.48 -7.44
N GLN A 136 -9.50 6.97 -8.46
CA GLN A 136 -10.02 8.35 -8.50
C GLN A 136 -10.98 8.65 -7.34
N ARG A 137 -11.71 7.65 -6.87
CA ARG A 137 -12.59 7.75 -5.70
C ARG A 137 -11.86 7.56 -4.36
N GLY A 138 -10.55 7.36 -4.36
CA GLY A 138 -9.76 7.14 -3.15
C GLY A 138 -10.04 5.81 -2.45
N LEU A 139 -10.55 4.82 -3.19
CA LEU A 139 -10.84 3.49 -2.66
C LEU A 139 -9.60 2.60 -2.72
N GLY A 140 -8.98 2.44 -1.55
CA GLY A 140 -7.78 1.61 -1.39
C GLY A 140 -6.48 2.32 -1.74
N ASP A 141 -5.48 1.53 -2.06
CA ASP A 141 -4.15 2.00 -2.41
C ASP A 141 -4.12 2.38 -3.91
N PRO A 142 -3.71 3.60 -4.28
CA PRO A 142 -3.74 4.06 -5.68
C PRO A 142 -2.86 3.23 -6.62
N SER A 143 -1.82 2.56 -6.12
CA SER A 143 -0.95 1.70 -6.93
C SER A 143 -1.54 0.32 -7.25
N ARG A 144 -2.73 0.02 -6.72
CA ARG A 144 -3.38 -1.30 -6.89
C ARG A 144 -4.91 -1.19 -6.81
N PRO A 145 -5.53 -0.42 -7.71
CA PRO A 145 -6.97 -0.24 -7.71
C PRO A 145 -7.71 -1.58 -7.80
N GLY A 146 -8.72 -1.74 -6.95
CA GLY A 146 -9.53 -2.95 -6.87
C GLY A 146 -8.87 -4.14 -6.13
N VAL A 147 -7.58 -4.11 -5.87
CA VAL A 147 -6.88 -5.22 -5.20
C VAL A 147 -7.14 -5.20 -3.70
N VAL A 148 -7.93 -6.13 -3.21
CA VAL A 148 -8.31 -6.27 -1.79
C VAL A 148 -7.42 -7.25 -1.01
N HIS A 149 -6.72 -8.15 -1.71
CA HIS A 149 -5.73 -9.07 -1.14
C HIS A 149 -4.65 -9.41 -2.17
N ARG A 150 -3.60 -10.07 -1.76
CA ARG A 150 -2.49 -10.41 -2.66
C ARG A 150 -1.96 -11.82 -2.42
N LEU A 151 -1.35 -12.35 -3.47
CA LEU A 151 -0.49 -13.53 -3.44
C LEU A 151 0.98 -13.10 -3.61
N ASP A 152 1.90 -13.85 -3.05
CA ASP A 152 3.32 -13.60 -3.25
C ASP A 152 3.74 -13.89 -4.69
N LYS A 153 4.90 -13.36 -5.13
CA LYS A 153 5.40 -13.50 -6.51
C LYS A 153 5.44 -14.95 -6.97
N GLY A 154 5.97 -15.85 -6.13
CA GLY A 154 6.10 -17.28 -6.44
C GLY A 154 4.81 -18.08 -6.29
N THR A 155 3.79 -17.54 -5.61
CA THR A 155 2.52 -18.22 -5.38
C THR A 155 1.59 -18.04 -6.57
N SER A 156 1.06 -19.13 -7.10
CA SER A 156 0.01 -19.14 -8.12
C SER A 156 -1.37 -19.34 -7.50
N GLY A 157 -2.42 -19.08 -8.26
CA GLY A 157 -3.80 -19.39 -7.89
C GLY A 157 -4.74 -18.20 -7.91
N LEU A 158 -5.92 -18.39 -7.34
CA LEU A 158 -7.03 -17.46 -7.46
C LEU A 158 -6.83 -16.20 -6.63
N LEU A 159 -7.07 -15.05 -7.27
CA LEU A 159 -7.06 -13.73 -6.67
C LEU A 159 -8.35 -13.02 -7.09
N VAL A 160 -9.08 -12.48 -6.11
CA VAL A 160 -10.26 -11.68 -6.37
C VAL A 160 -9.91 -10.19 -6.37
N VAL A 161 -10.43 -9.48 -7.36
CA VAL A 161 -10.23 -8.04 -7.56
C VAL A 161 -11.59 -7.38 -7.64
N ALA A 162 -11.80 -6.30 -6.90
CA ALA A 162 -13.02 -5.51 -7.00
C ALA A 162 -13.05 -4.76 -8.33
N ARG A 163 -14.22 -4.70 -8.97
CA ARG A 163 -14.45 -4.02 -10.23
C ARG A 163 -15.33 -2.76 -10.08
N SER A 164 -16.07 -2.66 -8.99
CA SER A 164 -16.90 -1.53 -8.63
C SER A 164 -16.65 -1.07 -7.19
N SER A 165 -17.11 0.16 -6.85
CA SER A 165 -17.02 0.66 -5.47
C SER A 165 -17.77 -0.24 -4.50
N LEU A 166 -18.97 -0.70 -4.87
CA LEU A 166 -19.76 -1.64 -4.06
C LEU A 166 -19.03 -2.98 -3.89
N GLY A 167 -18.42 -3.49 -4.96
CA GLY A 167 -17.59 -4.70 -4.93
C GLY A 167 -16.40 -4.54 -3.98
N TYR A 168 -15.74 -3.38 -4.02
CA TYR A 168 -14.61 -3.08 -3.13
C TYR A 168 -15.02 -3.11 -1.65
N GLU A 169 -16.08 -2.41 -1.30
CA GLU A 169 -16.58 -2.35 0.08
C GLU A 169 -16.97 -3.75 0.60
N ARG A 170 -17.77 -4.49 -0.18
CA ARG A 170 -18.23 -5.84 0.21
C ARG A 170 -17.08 -6.83 0.34
N LEU A 171 -16.12 -6.84 -0.59
CA LEU A 171 -14.97 -7.72 -0.50
C LEU A 171 -14.06 -7.36 0.67
N HIS A 172 -13.88 -6.06 0.95
CA HIS A 172 -13.12 -5.60 2.08
C HIS A 172 -13.75 -6.03 3.42
N GLU A 173 -15.06 -5.89 3.56
CA GLU A 173 -15.85 -6.34 4.71
C GLU A 173 -15.69 -7.86 4.91
N GLN A 174 -15.96 -8.67 3.88
CA GLN A 174 -15.82 -10.12 3.95
C GLN A 174 -14.41 -10.58 4.30
N LEU A 175 -13.38 -9.87 3.84
CA LEU A 175 -11.99 -10.14 4.21
C LEU A 175 -11.70 -9.78 5.67
N ALA A 176 -12.25 -8.67 6.16
CA ALA A 176 -12.11 -8.23 7.55
C ALA A 176 -12.80 -9.20 8.51
N GLU A 177 -13.99 -9.68 8.16
CA GLU A 177 -14.77 -10.68 8.90
C GLU A 177 -14.26 -12.11 8.73
N ARG A 178 -13.28 -12.33 7.83
CA ARG A 178 -12.77 -13.66 7.47
C ARG A 178 -13.84 -14.59 6.87
N ALA A 179 -14.83 -14.04 6.23
CA ALA A 179 -15.89 -14.80 5.55
C ALA A 179 -15.37 -15.50 4.28
N ILE A 180 -14.30 -14.97 3.66
CA ILE A 180 -13.66 -15.62 2.52
C ILE A 180 -12.68 -16.67 3.01
N GLU A 181 -12.99 -17.94 2.73
CA GLU A 181 -12.11 -19.07 3.03
C GLU A 181 -10.91 -19.07 2.08
N ARG A 182 -9.70 -19.27 2.64
CA ARG A 182 -8.45 -19.34 1.87
C ARG A 182 -7.84 -20.70 1.99
N ILE A 183 -7.78 -21.42 0.87
CA ILE A 183 -7.23 -22.77 0.79
C ILE A 183 -5.98 -22.71 -0.08
N TYR A 184 -4.88 -23.26 0.43
CA TYR A 184 -3.59 -23.32 -0.27
C TYR A 184 -3.13 -24.76 -0.36
N ILE A 185 -2.54 -25.10 -1.50
CA ILE A 185 -1.79 -26.34 -1.72
C ILE A 185 -0.31 -25.97 -1.62
N GLY A 186 0.45 -26.69 -0.83
CA GLY A 186 1.88 -26.43 -0.63
C GLY A 186 2.70 -27.71 -0.64
N LEU A 187 3.79 -27.70 -1.38
CA LEU A 187 4.82 -28.73 -1.28
C LEU A 187 5.71 -28.41 -0.08
N VAL A 188 5.91 -29.39 0.80
CA VAL A 188 6.76 -29.26 1.97
C VAL A 188 7.90 -30.28 1.93
N GLU A 189 9.02 -29.93 2.54
CA GLU A 189 10.16 -30.82 2.69
C GLU A 189 9.96 -31.75 3.89
N GLY A 190 10.33 -33.01 3.76
CA GLY A 190 10.23 -34.02 4.82
C GLY A 190 8.86 -34.67 4.91
N HIS A 191 8.62 -35.32 6.05
CA HIS A 191 7.38 -36.06 6.31
C HIS A 191 6.51 -35.32 7.32
N VAL A 192 5.25 -35.11 6.97
CA VAL A 192 4.22 -34.60 7.89
C VAL A 192 3.52 -35.79 8.52
N ALA A 193 3.79 -36.03 9.79
CA ALA A 193 3.28 -37.23 10.50
C ALA A 193 1.75 -37.20 10.66
N GLU A 194 1.20 -36.01 10.91
CA GLU A 194 -0.22 -35.83 11.21
C GLU A 194 -1.01 -35.41 9.98
N SER A 195 -2.18 -36.04 9.75
CA SER A 195 -3.06 -35.70 8.63
C SER A 195 -3.77 -34.37 8.80
N ARG A 196 -3.81 -33.82 10.00
CA ARG A 196 -4.40 -32.51 10.33
C ARG A 196 -3.64 -31.86 11.46
N GLY A 197 -3.50 -30.53 11.40
CA GLY A 197 -2.86 -29.78 12.46
C GLY A 197 -3.22 -28.31 12.42
N VAL A 198 -2.91 -27.60 13.49
CA VAL A 198 -3.05 -26.14 13.57
C VAL A 198 -1.69 -25.59 13.92
N VAL A 199 -1.21 -24.62 13.13
CA VAL A 199 -0.05 -23.83 13.46
C VAL A 199 -0.52 -22.48 13.96
N ASP A 200 -0.45 -22.27 15.27
CA ASP A 200 -0.75 -21.00 15.92
C ASP A 200 0.55 -20.42 16.50
N ALA A 201 1.27 -19.73 15.64
CA ALA A 201 2.54 -19.13 16.01
C ALA A 201 2.70 -17.76 15.33
N PRO A 202 3.26 -16.75 16.02
CA PRO A 202 3.54 -15.46 15.42
C PRO A 202 4.58 -15.62 14.31
N ILE A 203 4.30 -14.99 13.16
CA ILE A 203 5.21 -14.92 12.02
C ILE A 203 5.67 -13.48 11.86
N GLY A 204 6.96 -13.25 11.75
CA GLY A 204 7.52 -11.92 11.55
C GLY A 204 8.81 -11.95 10.74
N ARG A 205 9.26 -10.78 10.27
CA ARG A 205 10.53 -10.69 9.54
C ARG A 205 11.70 -10.99 10.46
N SER A 206 12.65 -11.76 9.96
CA SER A 206 13.93 -11.98 10.65
C SER A 206 14.71 -10.66 10.73
N THR A 207 15.23 -10.33 11.89
CA THR A 207 16.13 -9.19 12.09
C THR A 207 17.53 -9.44 11.52
N ARG A 208 17.91 -10.72 11.34
CA ARG A 208 19.21 -11.12 10.78
C ARG A 208 19.15 -11.32 9.27
N THR A 209 18.05 -11.87 8.78
CA THR A 209 17.87 -12.19 7.36
C THR A 209 16.47 -11.71 6.94
N PRO A 210 16.33 -10.44 6.48
CA PRO A 210 15.02 -9.81 6.22
C PRO A 210 14.16 -10.51 5.17
N THR A 211 14.75 -11.40 4.36
CA THR A 211 14.03 -12.23 3.37
C THR A 211 13.35 -13.44 4.00
N MET A 212 13.69 -13.80 5.23
CA MET A 212 13.09 -14.92 5.94
C MET A 212 11.98 -14.45 6.90
N MET A 213 10.94 -15.27 7.03
CA MET A 213 9.79 -15.04 7.90
C MET A 213 9.71 -16.18 8.95
N PRO A 214 10.58 -16.19 9.97
CA PRO A 214 10.54 -17.21 11.00
C PRO A 214 9.27 -17.13 11.84
N CYS A 215 8.89 -18.28 12.40
CA CYS A 215 7.89 -18.38 13.46
C CYS A 215 8.58 -18.31 14.81
N GLY A 216 8.00 -17.61 15.79
CA GLY A 216 8.49 -17.62 17.17
C GLY A 216 8.53 -16.23 17.84
N PRO A 217 8.88 -16.16 19.13
CA PRO A 217 8.86 -14.94 19.93
C PRO A 217 9.88 -13.87 19.48
N THR A 218 10.84 -14.21 18.65
CA THR A 218 11.81 -13.28 18.04
C THR A 218 11.34 -12.69 16.70
N ALA A 219 10.15 -13.04 16.24
CA ALA A 219 9.51 -12.43 15.09
C ALA A 219 8.96 -11.06 15.48
N GLY A 220 9.82 -10.05 15.51
CA GLY A 220 9.45 -8.69 15.82
C GLY A 220 10.52 -7.98 16.63
N GLY A 221 11.25 -7.06 15.97
CA GLY A 221 12.14 -6.13 16.65
C GLY A 221 11.42 -5.32 17.71
N ARG A 222 12.17 -4.75 18.63
CA ARG A 222 11.76 -3.92 19.78
C ARG A 222 10.64 -2.93 19.45
N GLY A 223 9.41 -3.41 19.46
CA GLY A 223 8.20 -2.62 19.41
C GLY A 223 7.25 -3.22 20.42
N ARG A 224 6.70 -2.39 21.34
CA ARG A 224 5.63 -2.79 22.25
C ARG A 224 4.59 -3.59 21.47
N PRO A 225 4.02 -4.68 22.05
CA PRO A 225 2.92 -5.37 21.42
C PRO A 225 1.76 -4.39 21.26
N THR A 226 1.51 -3.95 20.03
CA THR A 226 0.26 -3.24 19.74
C THR A 226 -0.85 -4.26 19.91
N ARG A 227 -1.79 -3.93 20.78
CA ARG A 227 -3.03 -4.66 21.04
C ARG A 227 -3.82 -4.78 19.73
N SER A 228 -3.55 -5.76 18.89
CA SER A 228 -4.47 -6.25 17.85
C SER A 228 -3.85 -7.18 16.81
N SER A 229 -2.71 -7.81 17.05
CA SER A 229 -2.37 -8.98 16.25
C SER A 229 -2.84 -10.24 16.99
N ARG A 230 -4.14 -10.50 16.95
CA ARG A 230 -4.62 -11.86 17.17
C ARG A 230 -3.95 -12.71 16.10
N ALA A 231 -3.09 -13.62 16.54
CA ALA A 231 -2.46 -14.59 15.67
C ALA A 231 -3.52 -15.21 14.76
N SER A 232 -3.32 -15.12 13.44
CA SER A 232 -4.23 -15.76 12.51
C SER A 232 -3.96 -17.24 12.58
N THR A 233 -4.91 -17.99 13.13
CA THR A 233 -4.90 -19.44 13.09
C THR A 233 -4.91 -19.87 11.63
N ARG A 234 -3.77 -20.27 11.09
CA ARG A 234 -3.68 -20.84 9.74
C ARG A 234 -3.93 -22.32 9.87
N ARG A 235 -5.04 -22.80 9.36
CA ARG A 235 -5.29 -24.23 9.20
C ARG A 235 -4.44 -24.73 8.04
N VAL A 236 -3.50 -25.60 8.33
CA VAL A 236 -2.79 -26.35 7.28
C VAL A 236 -3.66 -27.54 6.93
N ARG A 237 -4.29 -27.50 5.76
CA ARG A 237 -4.93 -28.69 5.19
C ARG A 237 -3.87 -29.43 4.38
N GLN A 238 -3.64 -30.68 4.70
CA GLN A 238 -2.72 -31.53 3.96
C GLN A 238 -3.24 -31.75 2.54
N CYS A 239 -2.38 -31.53 1.55
CA CYS A 239 -2.64 -31.96 0.19
C CYS A 239 -2.02 -33.35 0.01
N TYR A 240 -2.84 -34.26 -0.50
CA TYR A 240 -2.35 -35.54 -1.00
C TYR A 240 -1.77 -35.31 -2.41
N VAL A 241 -0.58 -35.82 -2.64
CA VAL A 241 0.01 -36.01 -3.97
C VAL A 241 -0.47 -37.35 -4.50
#